data_b0611869c6fa07df56e059d67ef1eec9
#
_entry.id   b0611869c6fa07df56e059d67ef1eec9
#
_cell.length_a   1.000
_cell.length_b   1.000
_cell.length_c   1.000
_cell.angle_alpha   90.00
_cell.angle_beta   90.00
_cell.angle_gamma   90.00
#
_symmetry.space_group_name_H-M   'P 1'
#
loop_
_entity.id
_entity.type
_entity.pdbx_description
1 polymer ?
#
loop_
_entity_poly.entity_id
_entity_poly.type
_entity_poly.pdbx_seq_one_letter_code
_entity_poly.pdbx_strand_id
1 'polypeptide(L)'
;MDGFIHFPTEKYENLIEHFQEFLNRDNDFIINIEFAFKWIGFTRKENAKILLKKYFILDIDYITSNSVVFHASVKNYSSTNKEGRPNEIFLMTPNTFKQLCVLANTEKGKQVRLYYIKMESVMMKYLKEKNKFNEQLLIKCKQEKNEAEQKAKNMEYAYLTEQEKIARITNRRVQKEKSGQIVYIYKETEFKYKIGES
;
A
#
# COMPACT_ATOMS: atom_id res chain seq x y z
N MET A 1 18.45 0.87 -2.34
CA MET A 1 18.53 2.05 -3.23
C MET A 1 17.21 2.76 -3.08
N ASP A 2 17.18 3.70 -2.15
CA ASP A 2 15.98 4.49 -1.86
C ASP A 2 15.86 5.57 -2.93
N GLY A 3 15.09 5.26 -3.97
CA GLY A 3 14.71 6.22 -4.98
C GLY A 3 13.70 7.20 -4.41
N PHE A 4 14.17 8.12 -3.59
CA PHE A 4 13.39 9.30 -3.21
C PHE A 4 13.03 10.06 -4.49
N ILE A 5 11.77 10.00 -4.89
CA ILE A 5 11.24 10.85 -5.94
C ILE A 5 11.32 12.28 -5.41
N HIS A 6 12.33 13.00 -5.87
CA HIS A 6 12.51 14.40 -5.52
C HIS A 6 11.39 15.22 -6.18
N PHE A 7 10.41 15.63 -5.38
CA PHE A 7 9.45 16.64 -5.81
C PHE A 7 10.18 17.96 -6.02
N PRO A 8 9.93 18.69 -7.10
CA PRO A 8 10.45 20.04 -7.24
C PRO A 8 9.73 20.95 -6.22
N THR A 9 10.31 21.05 -5.04
CA THR A 9 9.71 21.60 -3.83
C THR A 9 9.65 23.11 -3.84
N GLU A 10 10.68 23.79 -4.34
CA GLU A 10 10.87 25.24 -4.16
C GLU A 10 9.65 26.13 -4.56
N LYS A 11 8.87 25.73 -5.55
CA LYS A 11 7.71 26.51 -5.99
C LYS A 11 6.41 26.21 -5.23
N TYR A 12 6.38 25.09 -4.50
CA TYR A 12 5.18 24.55 -3.84
C TYR A 12 5.36 24.32 -2.34
N GLU A 13 6.52 24.65 -1.75
CA GLU A 13 6.83 24.39 -0.34
C GLU A 13 5.75 24.94 0.60
N ASN A 14 5.41 26.21 0.47
CA ASN A 14 4.35 26.82 1.28
C ASN A 14 2.96 26.20 1.07
N LEU A 15 2.72 25.61 -0.11
CA LEU A 15 1.47 24.94 -0.43
C LEU A 15 1.42 23.54 0.23
N ILE A 16 2.53 22.82 0.17
CA ILE A 16 2.68 21.46 0.72
C ILE A 16 2.59 21.50 2.24
N GLU A 17 3.30 22.42 2.89
CA GLU A 17 3.28 22.57 4.36
C GLU A 17 1.86 22.80 4.89
N HIS A 18 1.10 23.71 4.29
CA HIS A 18 -0.28 23.98 4.70
C HIS A 18 -1.22 22.81 4.44
N PHE A 19 -0.99 22.03 3.38
CA PHE A 19 -1.80 20.84 3.12
C PHE A 19 -1.41 19.66 4.02
N GLN A 20 -0.14 19.49 4.37
CA GLN A 20 0.31 18.41 5.25
C GLN A 20 -0.25 18.53 6.67
N GLU A 21 -0.36 19.75 7.19
CA GLU A 21 -0.94 19.99 8.51
C GLU A 21 -2.39 19.45 8.61
N PHE A 22 -3.12 19.47 7.51
CA PHE A 22 -4.53 19.06 7.45
C PHE A 22 -4.75 17.62 6.98
N LEU A 23 -3.73 16.90 6.52
CA LEU A 23 -3.88 15.55 5.94
C LEU A 23 -4.42 14.51 6.93
N ASN A 24 -4.17 14.68 8.23
CA ASN A 24 -4.54 13.73 9.26
C ASN A 24 -5.86 14.05 9.97
N ARG A 25 -6.58 15.10 9.55
CA ARG A 25 -7.81 15.58 10.20
C ARG A 25 -8.94 15.80 9.19
N ASP A 26 -9.22 14.81 8.37
CA ASP A 26 -10.08 14.96 7.20
C ASP A 26 -11.54 15.37 7.52
N ASN A 27 -12.04 15.03 8.71
CA ASN A 27 -13.44 15.25 9.09
C ASN A 27 -13.65 16.33 10.16
N ASP A 28 -12.60 16.97 10.65
CA ASP A 28 -12.72 18.02 11.65
C ASP A 28 -13.04 19.37 11.02
N PHE A 29 -13.95 20.15 11.60
CA PHE A 29 -14.26 21.51 11.15
C PHE A 29 -13.27 22.53 11.72
N ILE A 30 -12.03 22.51 11.22
CA ILE A 30 -10.92 23.28 11.79
C ILE A 30 -10.53 24.51 10.97
N ILE A 31 -10.96 24.61 9.71
CA ILE A 31 -10.53 25.66 8.82
C ILE A 31 -11.57 26.77 8.78
N ASN A 32 -11.20 27.96 9.28
CA ASN A 32 -12.06 29.14 9.25
C ASN A 32 -12.06 29.76 7.85
N ILE A 33 -13.23 30.20 7.39
CA ILE A 33 -13.39 30.89 6.11
C ILE A 33 -12.56 32.18 6.02
N GLU A 34 -12.31 32.86 7.17
CA GLU A 34 -11.46 34.07 7.21
C GLU A 34 -10.02 33.79 6.80
N PHE A 35 -9.50 32.63 7.14
CA PHE A 35 -8.22 32.13 6.66
C PHE A 35 -8.34 31.69 5.20
N ALA A 36 -9.34 30.84 4.90
CA ALA A 36 -9.50 30.21 3.60
C ALA A 36 -9.61 31.20 2.44
N PHE A 37 -10.46 32.23 2.55
CA PHE A 37 -10.64 33.19 1.44
C PHE A 37 -9.38 33.99 1.14
N LYS A 38 -8.64 34.41 2.18
CA LYS A 38 -7.37 35.13 2.04
C LYS A 38 -6.32 34.26 1.39
N TRP A 39 -6.17 33.04 1.89
CA TRP A 39 -5.16 32.10 1.39
C TRP A 39 -5.41 31.72 -0.07
N ILE A 40 -6.68 31.46 -0.44
CA ILE A 40 -7.07 31.12 -1.82
C ILE A 40 -6.93 32.35 -2.76
N GLY A 41 -6.90 33.55 -2.20
CA GLY A 41 -6.76 34.77 -2.95
C GLY A 41 -8.08 35.33 -3.49
N PHE A 42 -9.19 35.10 -2.81
CA PHE A 42 -10.43 35.80 -3.11
C PHE A 42 -10.35 37.27 -2.66
N THR A 43 -10.83 38.17 -3.49
CA THR A 43 -10.89 39.59 -3.17
C THR A 43 -11.89 39.91 -2.05
N ARG A 44 -12.96 39.13 -1.97
CA ARG A 44 -14.03 39.30 -0.95
C ARG A 44 -14.41 37.98 -0.36
N LYS A 45 -14.65 37.94 0.94
CA LYS A 45 -15.09 36.76 1.67
C LYS A 45 -16.40 36.16 1.12
N GLU A 46 -17.29 37.02 0.67
CA GLU A 46 -18.59 36.66 0.08
C GLU A 46 -18.44 35.75 -1.13
N ASN A 47 -17.41 35.94 -1.96
CA ASN A 47 -17.14 35.05 -3.10
C ASN A 47 -16.82 33.64 -2.66
N ALA A 48 -16.05 33.48 -1.59
CA ALA A 48 -15.78 32.16 -1.00
C ALA A 48 -17.04 31.53 -0.40
N LYS A 49 -17.88 32.32 0.31
CA LYS A 49 -19.17 31.87 0.87
C LYS A 49 -20.14 31.42 -0.22
N ILE A 50 -20.23 32.15 -1.33
CA ILE A 50 -21.09 31.79 -2.46
C ILE A 50 -20.68 30.43 -3.04
N LEU A 51 -19.39 30.21 -3.27
CA LEU A 51 -18.89 28.91 -3.75
C LEU A 51 -19.14 27.81 -2.71
N LEU A 52 -18.87 28.08 -1.43
CA LEU A 52 -19.09 27.13 -0.36
C LEU A 52 -20.56 26.70 -0.31
N LYS A 53 -21.50 27.67 -0.24
CA LYS A 53 -22.93 27.36 -0.19
C LYS A 53 -23.48 26.71 -1.46
N LYS A 54 -22.84 26.95 -2.63
CA LYS A 54 -23.30 26.41 -3.92
C LYS A 54 -22.91 24.96 -4.12
N TYR A 55 -21.72 24.55 -3.68
CA TYR A 55 -21.13 23.25 -4.03
C TYR A 55 -20.98 22.30 -2.85
N PHE A 56 -21.17 22.77 -1.61
CA PHE A 56 -20.92 21.98 -0.40
C PHE A 56 -22.15 21.93 0.50
N ILE A 57 -22.22 20.89 1.31
CA ILE A 57 -23.40 20.58 2.15
C ILE A 57 -23.14 21.08 3.57
N LEU A 58 -24.08 21.88 4.10
CA LEU A 58 -24.08 22.31 5.50
C LEU A 58 -24.12 21.10 6.43
N ASP A 59 -23.42 21.19 7.55
CA ASP A 59 -23.26 20.16 8.60
C ASP A 59 -22.51 18.88 8.18
N ILE A 60 -22.09 18.79 6.90
CA ILE A 60 -21.24 17.70 6.40
C ILE A 60 -19.88 18.24 5.98
N ASP A 61 -19.84 19.20 5.09
CA ASP A 61 -18.61 19.79 4.53
C ASP A 61 -18.17 21.04 5.29
N TYR A 62 -19.13 21.80 5.81
CA TYR A 62 -18.89 23.00 6.60
C TYR A 62 -19.99 23.21 7.62
N ILE A 63 -19.68 23.95 8.69
CA ILE A 63 -20.63 24.36 9.73
C ILE A 63 -20.63 25.88 9.85
N THR A 64 -21.76 26.41 10.34
CA THR A 64 -21.91 27.85 10.64
C THR A 64 -22.23 28.04 12.12
N SER A 65 -21.99 29.25 12.64
CA SER A 65 -22.36 29.61 14.01
C SER A 65 -23.85 29.40 14.36
N ASN A 66 -24.71 29.23 13.34
CA ASN A 66 -26.12 28.96 13.50
C ASN A 66 -26.48 27.47 13.43
N SER A 67 -25.50 26.61 13.17
CA SER A 67 -25.68 25.17 13.02
C SER A 67 -25.66 24.47 14.38
N VAL A 68 -26.48 23.44 14.54
CA VAL A 68 -26.51 22.60 15.75
C VAL A 68 -25.17 21.91 15.97
N VAL A 69 -24.53 21.45 14.89
CA VAL A 69 -23.23 20.77 14.90
C VAL A 69 -22.12 21.71 15.39
N PHE A 70 -22.21 23.01 15.10
CA PHE A 70 -21.24 24.00 15.56
C PHE A 70 -21.15 24.02 17.10
N HIS A 71 -22.27 24.07 17.80
CA HIS A 71 -22.31 24.11 19.26
C HIS A 71 -21.81 22.80 19.89
N ALA A 72 -21.96 21.67 19.21
CA ALA A 72 -21.45 20.39 19.68
C ALA A 72 -19.92 20.23 19.46
N SER A 73 -19.42 20.76 18.34
CA SER A 73 -18.01 20.58 17.92
C SER A 73 -17.05 21.62 18.49
N VAL A 74 -17.52 22.83 18.81
CA VAL A 74 -16.68 23.97 19.21
C VAL A 74 -17.00 24.40 20.63
N LYS A 75 -16.55 23.62 21.63
CA LYS A 75 -16.83 23.85 23.06
C LYS A 75 -16.24 25.15 23.64
N ASN A 76 -15.34 25.86 22.96
CA ASN A 76 -14.59 27.00 23.50
C ASN A 76 -14.55 28.23 22.57
N TYR A 77 -15.53 28.40 21.68
CA TYR A 77 -15.54 29.63 20.88
C TYR A 77 -16.18 30.76 21.67
N SER A 78 -15.35 31.54 22.34
CA SER A 78 -15.79 32.80 22.95
C SER A 78 -16.08 33.81 21.83
N SER A 79 -17.37 34.10 21.61
CA SER A 79 -17.76 35.24 20.78
C SER A 79 -17.34 36.50 21.50
N THR A 80 -16.24 37.14 21.07
CA THR A 80 -15.94 38.51 21.46
C THR A 80 -17.02 39.39 20.82
N ASN A 81 -18.02 39.74 21.61
CA ASN A 81 -19.06 40.69 21.25
C ASN A 81 -18.43 42.06 21.02
N LYS A 82 -18.04 42.34 19.78
CA LYS A 82 -17.90 43.71 19.31
C LYS A 82 -19.29 44.17 18.88
N GLU A 83 -19.73 45.30 19.38
CA GLU A 83 -20.96 45.93 18.98
C GLU A 83 -21.08 45.97 17.45
N GLY A 84 -22.11 45.30 16.92
CA GLY A 84 -22.34 45.16 15.49
C GLY A 84 -23.08 43.85 15.16
N ARG A 85 -23.58 43.73 13.92
CA ARG A 85 -24.22 42.50 13.43
C ARG A 85 -23.31 41.29 13.66
N PRO A 86 -23.78 40.21 14.28
CA PRO A 86 -22.95 39.04 14.58
C PRO A 86 -22.29 38.53 13.33
N ASN A 87 -20.96 38.46 13.35
CA ASN A 87 -20.22 37.90 12.23
C ASN A 87 -20.48 36.39 12.15
N GLU A 88 -21.20 35.96 11.13
CA GLU A 88 -21.44 34.53 10.90
C GLU A 88 -20.13 33.81 10.66
N ILE A 89 -19.80 32.86 11.55
CA ILE A 89 -18.60 32.08 11.50
C ILE A 89 -18.86 30.86 10.60
N PHE A 90 -17.95 30.57 9.71
CA PHE A 90 -17.94 29.37 8.86
C PHE A 90 -16.67 28.60 9.17
N LEU A 91 -16.82 27.35 9.52
CA LEU A 91 -15.73 26.39 9.66
C LEU A 91 -15.94 25.27 8.64
N MET A 92 -14.89 24.82 8.02
CA MET A 92 -14.93 23.76 7.01
C MET A 92 -13.91 22.68 7.30
N THR A 93 -14.13 21.51 6.71
CA THR A 93 -13.17 20.40 6.78
C THR A 93 -11.98 20.66 5.88
N PRO A 94 -10.82 20.02 6.13
CA PRO A 94 -9.66 20.07 5.23
C PRO A 94 -9.99 19.64 3.80
N ASN A 95 -10.84 18.63 3.64
CA ASN A 95 -11.24 18.15 2.32
C ASN A 95 -12.09 19.19 1.58
N THR A 96 -13.02 19.85 2.26
CA THR A 96 -13.80 20.97 1.71
C THR A 96 -12.88 22.12 1.29
N PHE A 97 -11.89 22.45 2.11
CA PHE A 97 -10.91 23.49 1.77
C PHE A 97 -10.12 23.15 0.51
N LYS A 98 -9.60 21.91 0.39
CA LYS A 98 -8.89 21.45 -0.82
C LYS A 98 -9.77 21.58 -2.07
N GLN A 99 -11.00 21.12 -1.98
CA GLN A 99 -11.98 21.21 -3.08
C GLN A 99 -12.31 22.66 -3.42
N LEU A 100 -12.50 23.53 -2.42
CA LEU A 100 -12.73 24.96 -2.61
C LEU A 100 -11.55 25.63 -3.34
N CYS A 101 -10.31 25.24 -3.01
CA CYS A 101 -9.11 25.69 -3.72
C CYS A 101 -9.13 25.28 -5.20
N VAL A 102 -9.57 24.08 -5.50
CA VAL A 102 -9.66 23.59 -6.90
C VAL A 102 -10.73 24.33 -7.68
N LEU A 103 -11.88 24.63 -7.03
CA LEU A 103 -13.00 25.36 -7.64
C LEU A 103 -12.73 26.85 -7.82
N ALA A 104 -11.82 27.42 -7.03
CA ALA A 104 -11.56 28.86 -7.05
C ALA A 104 -10.91 29.32 -8.35
N ASN A 105 -11.52 30.34 -8.97
CA ASN A 105 -10.95 31.00 -10.14
C ASN A 105 -9.97 32.11 -9.72
N THR A 106 -8.92 31.73 -9.02
CA THR A 106 -7.84 32.58 -8.52
C THR A 106 -6.48 32.05 -8.98
N GLU A 107 -5.43 32.86 -8.88
CA GLU A 107 -4.07 32.40 -9.20
C GLU A 107 -3.62 31.26 -8.28
N LYS A 108 -3.96 31.33 -6.98
CA LYS A 108 -3.73 30.22 -6.04
C LYS A 108 -4.49 28.97 -6.43
N GLY A 109 -5.77 29.08 -6.80
CA GLY A 109 -6.56 27.98 -7.30
C GLY A 109 -5.94 27.32 -8.54
N LYS A 110 -5.39 28.13 -9.46
CA LYS A 110 -4.65 27.65 -10.62
C LYS A 110 -3.38 26.87 -10.21
N GLN A 111 -2.61 27.39 -9.25
CA GLN A 111 -1.43 26.71 -8.71
C GLN A 111 -1.79 25.37 -8.07
N VAL A 112 -2.87 25.31 -7.30
CA VAL A 112 -3.38 24.07 -6.69
C VAL A 112 -3.76 23.04 -7.75
N ARG A 113 -4.51 23.44 -8.80
CA ARG A 113 -4.85 22.54 -9.92
C ARG A 113 -3.60 21.99 -10.62
N LEU A 114 -2.62 22.84 -10.91
CA LEU A 114 -1.36 22.43 -11.53
C LEU A 114 -0.56 21.47 -10.62
N TYR A 115 -0.60 21.70 -9.31
CA TYR A 115 0.01 20.80 -8.35
C TYR A 115 -0.62 19.41 -8.41
N TYR A 116 -1.95 19.30 -8.40
CA TYR A 116 -2.62 18.00 -8.49
C TYR A 116 -2.31 17.26 -9.79
N ILE A 117 -2.29 17.96 -10.93
CA ILE A 117 -1.92 17.37 -12.23
C ILE A 117 -0.48 16.81 -12.19
N LYS A 118 0.46 17.54 -11.60
CA LYS A 118 1.83 17.05 -11.44
C LYS A 118 1.92 15.88 -10.50
N MET A 119 1.23 15.92 -9.37
CA MET A 119 1.17 14.82 -8.40
C MET A 119 0.62 13.54 -9.04
N GLU A 120 -0.45 13.64 -9.82
CA GLU A 120 -0.99 12.52 -10.60
C GLU A 120 0.06 11.92 -11.53
N SER A 121 0.75 12.76 -12.30
CA SER A 121 1.82 12.32 -13.22
C SER A 121 2.93 11.57 -12.49
N VAL A 122 3.37 12.06 -11.33
CA VAL A 122 4.40 11.40 -10.50
C VAL A 122 3.89 10.07 -9.93
N MET A 123 2.65 10.06 -9.42
CA MET A 123 1.99 8.87 -8.91
C MET A 123 1.90 7.77 -9.98
N MET A 124 1.50 8.14 -11.19
CA MET A 124 1.41 7.20 -12.32
C MET A 124 2.77 6.62 -12.71
N LYS A 125 3.84 7.41 -12.67
CA LYS A 125 5.20 6.91 -12.89
C LYS A 125 5.61 5.93 -11.80
N TYR A 126 5.42 6.29 -10.53
CA TYR A 126 5.71 5.43 -9.39
C TYR A 126 4.96 4.09 -9.47
N LEU A 127 3.67 4.11 -9.78
CA LEU A 127 2.87 2.90 -9.91
C LEU A 127 3.37 2.00 -11.05
N LYS A 128 3.76 2.58 -12.19
CA LYS A 128 4.35 1.82 -13.30
C LYS A 128 5.66 1.14 -12.90
N GLU A 129 6.55 1.85 -12.23
CA GLU A 129 7.81 1.29 -11.75
C GLU A 129 7.60 0.19 -10.70
N LYS A 130 6.70 0.42 -9.75
CA LYS A 130 6.32 -0.56 -8.73
C LYS A 130 5.73 -1.83 -9.34
N ASN A 131 4.84 -1.69 -10.31
CA ASN A 131 4.26 -2.84 -11.01
C ASN A 131 5.33 -3.63 -11.76
N LYS A 132 6.23 -2.96 -12.49
CA LYS A 132 7.35 -3.61 -13.17
C LYS A 132 8.25 -4.38 -12.19
N PHE A 133 8.56 -3.81 -11.04
CA PHE A 133 9.32 -4.48 -9.99
C PHE A 133 8.60 -5.72 -9.44
N ASN A 134 7.31 -5.60 -9.15
CA ASN A 134 6.49 -6.72 -8.67
C ASN A 134 6.39 -7.85 -9.70
N GLU A 135 6.27 -7.54 -10.99
CA GLU A 135 6.28 -8.52 -12.08
C GLU A 135 7.61 -9.28 -12.14
N GLN A 136 8.73 -8.58 -12.03
CA GLN A 136 10.06 -9.21 -12.00
C GLN A 136 10.22 -10.14 -10.78
N LEU A 137 9.76 -9.71 -9.61
CA LEU A 137 9.77 -10.52 -8.40
C LEU A 137 8.91 -11.79 -8.56
N LEU A 138 7.72 -11.65 -9.15
CA LEU A 138 6.83 -12.78 -9.40
C LEU A 138 7.44 -13.80 -10.36
N ILE A 139 8.11 -13.35 -11.43
CA ILE A 139 8.83 -14.21 -12.37
C ILE A 139 9.94 -14.98 -11.65
N LYS A 140 10.74 -14.29 -10.83
CA LYS A 140 11.80 -14.91 -10.05
C LYS A 140 11.26 -15.98 -9.09
N CYS A 141 10.22 -15.68 -8.32
CA CYS A 141 9.58 -16.65 -7.42
C CYS A 141 9.05 -17.88 -8.18
N LYS A 142 8.46 -17.69 -9.36
CA LYS A 142 8.01 -18.83 -10.20
C LYS A 142 9.17 -19.68 -10.69
N GLN A 143 10.29 -19.09 -11.08
CA GLN A 143 11.49 -19.83 -11.47
C GLN A 143 12.05 -20.65 -10.32
N GLU A 144 12.23 -20.04 -9.15
CA GLU A 144 12.72 -20.71 -7.94
C GLU A 144 11.81 -21.90 -7.54
N LYS A 145 10.49 -21.71 -7.62
CA LYS A 145 9.51 -22.76 -7.37
C LYS A 145 9.67 -23.93 -8.35
N ASN A 146 9.77 -23.64 -9.64
CA ASN A 146 9.93 -24.67 -10.67
C ASN A 146 11.26 -25.44 -10.51
N GLU A 147 12.34 -24.75 -10.16
CA GLU A 147 13.63 -25.40 -9.87
C GLU A 147 13.55 -26.30 -8.63
N ALA A 148 12.87 -25.86 -7.58
CA ALA A 148 12.65 -26.67 -6.38
C ALA A 148 11.81 -27.92 -6.67
N GLU A 149 10.73 -27.79 -7.46
CA GLU A 149 9.90 -28.91 -7.90
C GLU A 149 10.68 -29.91 -8.75
N GLN A 150 11.55 -29.43 -9.66
CA GLN A 150 12.41 -30.30 -10.45
C GLN A 150 13.43 -31.05 -9.60
N LYS A 151 14.06 -30.38 -8.64
CA LYS A 151 14.99 -31.02 -7.70
C LYS A 151 14.28 -32.09 -6.87
N ALA A 152 13.07 -31.82 -6.37
CA ALA A 152 12.28 -32.78 -5.64
C ALA A 152 11.94 -34.02 -6.48
N LYS A 153 11.49 -33.85 -7.73
CA LYS A 153 11.22 -34.97 -8.67
C LYS A 153 12.47 -35.79 -8.97
N ASN A 154 13.62 -35.14 -9.17
CA ASN A 154 14.86 -35.83 -9.42
C ASN A 154 15.33 -36.66 -8.20
N MET A 155 15.16 -36.13 -6.99
CA MET A 155 15.43 -36.88 -5.75
C MET A 155 14.51 -38.09 -5.59
N GLU A 156 13.22 -37.93 -5.85
CA GLU A 156 12.25 -39.03 -5.80
C GLU A 156 12.59 -40.12 -6.78
N TYR A 157 12.93 -39.77 -8.04
CA TYR A 157 13.36 -40.72 -9.04
C TYR A 157 14.65 -41.44 -8.64
N ALA A 158 15.62 -40.74 -8.10
CA ALA A 158 16.86 -41.36 -7.61
C ALA A 158 16.59 -42.36 -6.45
N TYR A 159 15.71 -42.01 -5.52
CA TYR A 159 15.29 -42.85 -4.41
C TYR A 159 14.59 -44.12 -4.91
N LEU A 160 13.63 -44.01 -5.84
CA LEU A 160 12.95 -45.18 -6.42
C LEU A 160 13.92 -46.09 -7.17
N THR A 161 14.85 -45.54 -7.94
CA THR A 161 15.88 -46.34 -8.65
C THR A 161 16.79 -47.11 -7.70
N GLU A 162 17.15 -46.50 -6.55
CA GLU A 162 17.95 -47.19 -5.53
C GLU A 162 17.17 -48.31 -4.83
N GLN A 163 15.89 -48.07 -4.55
CA GLN A 163 15.01 -49.13 -4.01
C GLN A 163 14.86 -50.33 -4.96
N GLU A 164 14.73 -50.08 -6.26
CA GLU A 164 14.68 -51.16 -7.25
C GLU A 164 15.97 -51.95 -7.30
N LYS A 165 17.13 -51.31 -7.20
CA LYS A 165 18.43 -52.00 -7.11
C LYS A 165 18.51 -52.86 -5.90
N ILE A 166 18.11 -52.38 -4.73
CA ILE A 166 18.07 -53.13 -3.48
C ILE A 166 17.15 -54.35 -3.61
N ALA A 167 15.95 -54.17 -4.19
CA ALA A 167 15.00 -55.25 -4.42
C ALA A 167 15.58 -56.35 -5.33
N ARG A 168 16.24 -55.95 -6.43
CA ARG A 168 16.92 -56.90 -7.36
C ARG A 168 18.02 -57.72 -6.65
N ILE A 169 18.83 -57.07 -5.80
CA ILE A 169 19.89 -57.71 -5.05
C ILE A 169 19.28 -58.68 -4.01
N THR A 170 18.22 -58.30 -3.35
CA THR A 170 17.53 -59.12 -2.35
C THR A 170 16.88 -60.35 -2.98
N ASN A 171 16.25 -60.21 -4.13
CA ASN A 171 15.61 -61.34 -4.86
C ASN A 171 16.64 -62.32 -5.47
N ARG A 172 17.87 -61.90 -5.70
CA ARG A 172 18.95 -62.79 -6.20
C ARG A 172 19.64 -63.61 -5.11
N ARG A 173 19.30 -63.46 -3.85
CA ARG A 173 20.00 -64.08 -2.70
C ARG A 173 19.60 -65.49 -2.41
N VAL A 174 18.61 -66.05 -3.07
CA VAL A 174 18.21 -67.44 -2.92
C VAL A 174 18.24 -68.13 -4.28
N GLN A 175 19.38 -68.71 -4.64
CA GLN A 175 19.47 -69.66 -5.75
C GLN A 175 19.45 -71.06 -5.17
N LYS A 176 18.46 -71.83 -5.61
CA LYS A 176 18.38 -73.22 -5.30
C LYS A 176 19.21 -73.97 -6.30
N GLU A 177 20.36 -74.57 -5.86
CA GLU A 177 21.14 -75.41 -6.73
C GLU A 177 20.40 -76.71 -7.07
N LYS A 178 20.68 -77.28 -8.25
CA LYS A 178 20.07 -78.56 -8.71
C LYS A 178 20.40 -79.74 -7.76
N SER A 179 21.39 -79.66 -6.85
CA SER A 179 21.79 -80.60 -5.87
C SER A 179 20.96 -80.62 -4.57
N GLY A 180 20.02 -79.66 -4.44
CA GLY A 180 19.22 -79.56 -3.19
C GLY A 180 19.90 -78.80 -2.05
N GLN A 181 21.12 -78.35 -2.23
CA GLN A 181 21.78 -77.45 -1.29
C GLN A 181 21.36 -76.00 -1.46
N ILE A 182 21.13 -75.32 -0.34
CA ILE A 182 20.76 -73.97 -0.30
C ILE A 182 21.96 -73.14 0.19
N VAL A 183 22.48 -72.27 -0.66
CA VAL A 183 23.56 -71.37 -0.28
C VAL A 183 22.97 -70.01 0.16
N TYR A 184 23.22 -69.69 1.40
CA TYR A 184 22.80 -68.38 1.97
C TYR A 184 23.95 -67.39 1.90
N ILE A 185 23.72 -66.27 1.25
CA ILE A 185 24.66 -65.16 1.23
C ILE A 185 24.01 -64.03 2.03
N TYR A 186 24.56 -63.67 3.18
CA TYR A 186 24.10 -62.51 3.94
C TYR A 186 25.22 -61.53 4.21
N LYS A 187 24.85 -60.27 4.27
CA LYS A 187 25.79 -59.18 4.51
C LYS A 187 26.00 -59.02 6.00
N GLU A 188 27.19 -59.31 6.48
CA GLU A 188 27.54 -59.21 7.88
C GLU A 188 27.94 -57.79 8.27
N THR A 189 28.60 -57.10 7.35
CA THR A 189 28.93 -55.65 7.44
C THR A 189 28.93 -55.03 6.07
N GLU A 190 29.13 -53.73 5.95
CA GLU A 190 29.15 -53.03 4.66
C GLU A 190 30.11 -53.64 3.63
N PHE A 191 31.15 -54.35 4.06
CA PHE A 191 32.20 -54.91 3.18
C PHE A 191 32.46 -56.39 3.34
N LYS A 192 31.78 -57.12 4.26
CA LYS A 192 32.00 -58.54 4.48
C LYS A 192 30.74 -59.37 4.24
N TYR A 193 30.87 -60.41 3.51
CA TYR A 193 29.83 -61.41 3.26
C TYR A 193 30.24 -62.75 3.84
N LYS A 194 29.29 -63.46 4.45
CA LYS A 194 29.48 -64.80 4.93
C LYS A 194 28.71 -65.80 4.07
N ILE A 195 29.37 -66.82 3.59
CA ILE A 195 28.75 -67.89 2.82
C ILE A 195 28.59 -69.09 3.75
N GLY A 196 27.37 -69.57 3.89
CA GLY A 196 27.06 -70.77 4.71
C GLY A 196 26.43 -71.82 3.83
N GLU A 197 26.84 -73.04 4.05
CA GLU A 197 26.23 -74.24 3.48
C GLU A 197 25.45 -74.95 4.60
N SER A 198 24.27 -75.49 4.28
CA SER A 198 23.48 -76.32 5.17
C SER A 198 23.06 -77.60 4.47
#